data_0a87d3eb7c9d746f7f9f6a618e964e93
#
_entry.id   0a87d3eb7c9d746f7f9f6a618e964e93
#
_cell.length_a   1.000
_cell.length_b   1.000
_cell.length_c   1.000
_cell.angle_alpha   90.00
_cell.angle_beta   90.00
_cell.angle_gamma   90.00
#
_symmetry.space_group_name_H-M   'P 1'
#
loop_
_entity.id
_entity.type
_entity.pdbx_description
1 polymer ?
#
loop_
_entity_poly.entity_id
_entity_poly.type
_entity_poly.pdbx_seq_one_letter_code
_entity_poly.pdbx_strand_id
1 'polypeptide(L)'
;WGRGVCPFHNEWYWSNGTGTVDGKIFGFNLGTGFGNTSQASENMLFYNGKYHKLGRVHFDLDTEYMKPWRLYDDEGRLDLTLTPCYDRTTRMKVLFVDNCCHQMFGGFSGRAVLDDGTVLQIDDLQAFAEHAVNNW
;
A
#
# COMPACT_ATOMS: atom_id res chain seq x y z
N TRP A 1 -7.58 7.86 -10.50
CA TRP A 1 -7.40 8.42 -11.86
C TRP A 1 -6.10 7.87 -12.44
N GLY A 2 -6.16 6.81 -13.25
CA GLY A 2 -5.00 6.31 -13.97
C GLY A 2 -4.90 6.93 -15.37
N ARG A 3 -3.91 7.78 -15.63
CA ARG A 3 -3.48 8.10 -16.99
C ARG A 3 -2.39 7.12 -17.41
N GLY A 4 -2.47 6.59 -18.61
CA GLY A 4 -1.46 5.69 -19.17
C GLY A 4 -1.60 4.23 -18.70
N VAL A 5 -2.83 3.81 -18.41
CA VAL A 5 -3.15 2.40 -18.17
C VAL A 5 -2.89 1.61 -19.44
N CYS A 6 -2.09 0.53 -19.34
CA CYS A 6 -1.83 -0.35 -20.48
C CYS A 6 -3.11 -1.07 -20.92
N PRO A 7 -3.39 -1.17 -22.25
CA PRO A 7 -4.63 -1.77 -22.72
C PRO A 7 -4.73 -3.28 -22.50
N PHE A 8 -3.62 -4.00 -22.26
CA PHE A 8 -3.61 -5.47 -22.20
C PHE A 8 -3.10 -6.05 -20.87
N HIS A 9 -2.33 -5.28 -20.11
CA HIS A 9 -1.76 -5.73 -18.85
C HIS A 9 -1.63 -4.56 -17.90
N ASN A 10 -2.21 -4.69 -16.70
CA ASN A 10 -2.06 -3.73 -15.62
C ASN A 10 -1.76 -4.47 -14.32
N GLU A 11 -0.74 -4.01 -13.64
CA GLU A 11 -0.34 -4.53 -12.34
C GLU A 11 -0.16 -3.35 -11.40
N TRP A 12 -0.77 -3.46 -10.21
CA TRP A 12 -0.62 -2.43 -9.18
C TRP A 12 -0.59 -3.02 -7.79
N TYR A 13 -0.02 -2.25 -6.90
CA TYR A 13 -0.07 -2.46 -5.47
C TYR A 13 -0.77 -1.28 -4.81
N TRP A 14 -1.58 -1.58 -3.83
CA TRP A 14 -2.29 -0.58 -3.06
C TRP A 14 -2.39 -1.00 -1.60
N SER A 15 -2.31 -0.02 -0.69
CA SER A 15 -2.49 -0.26 0.73
C SER A 15 -3.15 0.95 1.37
N ASN A 16 -4.08 0.70 2.26
CA ASN A 16 -4.77 1.72 3.02
C ASN A 16 -5.02 1.24 4.44
N GLY A 17 -4.87 2.13 5.39
CA GLY A 17 -5.09 1.83 6.79
C GLY A 17 -5.41 3.07 7.61
N THR A 18 -6.17 2.87 8.68
CA THR A 18 -6.48 3.90 9.66
C THR A 18 -6.52 3.29 11.06
N GLY A 19 -5.98 4.00 12.02
CA GLY A 19 -5.98 3.61 13.43
C GLY A 19 -5.56 4.75 14.34
N THR A 20 -5.08 4.41 15.51
CA THR A 20 -4.63 5.38 16.50
C THR A 20 -3.16 5.14 16.84
N VAL A 21 -2.35 6.19 16.77
CA VAL A 21 -0.95 6.21 17.17
C VAL A 21 -0.76 7.37 18.14
N ASP A 22 -0.17 7.13 19.31
CA ASP A 22 0.02 8.12 20.36
C ASP A 22 -1.27 8.88 20.73
N GLY A 23 -2.41 8.17 20.76
CA GLY A 23 -3.71 8.73 21.09
C GLY A 23 -4.34 9.63 20.03
N LYS A 24 -3.77 9.69 18.81
CA LYS A 24 -4.25 10.50 17.69
C LYS A 24 -4.55 9.64 16.50
N ILE A 25 -5.48 10.08 15.65
CA ILE A 25 -5.83 9.38 14.42
C ILE A 25 -4.60 9.41 13.48
N PHE A 26 -4.20 8.24 13.06
CA PHE A 26 -3.19 8.00 12.04
C PHE A 26 -3.82 7.23 10.88
N GLY A 27 -3.38 7.50 9.67
CA GLY A 27 -3.75 6.74 8.48
C GLY A 27 -2.72 6.87 7.38
N PHE A 28 -2.82 5.99 6.41
CA PHE A 28 -2.00 6.05 5.20
C PHE A 28 -2.78 5.59 3.97
N ASN A 29 -2.40 6.12 2.82
CA ASN A 29 -2.78 5.64 1.50
C ASN A 29 -1.53 5.53 0.65
N LEU A 30 -1.23 4.32 0.19
CA LEU A 30 -0.01 3.99 -0.52
C LEU A 30 -0.35 3.24 -1.80
N GLY A 31 0.29 3.59 -2.91
CA GLY A 31 0.04 2.89 -4.17
C GLY A 31 1.19 3.05 -5.15
N THR A 32 1.33 2.05 -6.01
CA THR A 32 2.26 2.04 -7.14
C THR A 32 1.69 1.18 -8.27
N GLY A 33 2.10 1.46 -9.52
CA GLY A 33 1.65 0.71 -10.67
C GLY A 33 0.38 1.23 -11.35
N PHE A 34 -0.31 2.22 -10.78
CA PHE A 34 -1.47 2.87 -11.40
C PHE A 34 -1.04 3.85 -12.50
N GLY A 35 -0.65 3.33 -13.66
CA GLY A 35 -0.20 4.14 -14.79
C GLY A 35 1.10 4.91 -14.49
N ASN A 36 1.25 6.09 -15.09
CA ASN A 36 2.43 6.92 -14.88
C ASN A 36 2.29 7.81 -13.64
N THR A 37 2.95 7.42 -12.56
CA THR A 37 2.98 8.15 -11.27
C THR A 37 4.20 9.06 -11.11
N SER A 38 5.01 9.28 -12.16
CA SER A 38 6.24 10.08 -12.08
C SER A 38 5.98 11.56 -11.72
N GLN A 39 4.81 12.08 -12.05
CA GLN A 39 4.43 13.48 -11.84
C GLN A 39 3.56 13.68 -10.58
N ALA A 40 2.79 12.68 -10.19
CA ALA A 40 1.91 12.72 -9.03
C ALA A 40 1.61 11.31 -8.52
N SER A 41 1.61 11.15 -7.22
CA SER A 41 1.22 9.92 -6.54
C SER A 41 0.13 10.21 -5.51
N GLU A 42 -0.61 9.17 -5.13
CA GLU A 42 -1.60 9.24 -4.05
C GLU A 42 -0.98 8.90 -2.68
N ASN A 43 0.35 8.70 -2.64
CA ASN A 43 1.06 8.29 -1.44
C ASN A 43 1.04 9.40 -0.40
N MET A 44 0.47 9.10 0.77
CA MET A 44 0.37 10.06 1.85
C MET A 44 0.15 9.39 3.20
N LEU A 45 0.55 10.10 4.24
CA LEU A 45 0.20 9.82 5.63
C LEU A 45 -0.80 10.85 6.12
N PHE A 46 -1.65 10.44 7.05
CA PHE A 46 -2.56 11.30 7.79
C PHE A 46 -2.23 11.19 9.27
N TYR A 47 -2.06 12.31 9.93
CA TYR A 47 -1.87 12.32 11.36
C TYR A 47 -2.50 13.55 11.99
N ASN A 48 -3.37 13.33 12.98
CA ASN A 48 -4.04 14.36 13.74
C ASN A 48 -4.65 15.49 12.87
N GLY A 49 -5.38 15.09 11.81
CA GLY A 49 -6.09 16.01 10.91
C GLY A 49 -5.22 16.67 9.83
N LYS A 50 -3.94 16.31 9.73
CA LYS A 50 -3.03 16.79 8.69
C LYS A 50 -2.60 15.66 7.78
N TYR A 51 -2.36 15.98 6.50
CA TYR A 51 -1.77 15.05 5.54
C TYR A 51 -0.29 15.38 5.31
N HIS A 52 0.50 14.36 5.04
CA HIS A 52 1.93 14.43 4.77
C HIS A 52 2.21 13.62 3.51
N LYS A 53 2.62 14.28 2.43
CA LYS A 53 2.90 13.61 1.16
C LYS A 53 4.15 12.77 1.26
N LEU A 54 4.09 11.60 0.61
CA LEU A 54 5.24 10.74 0.39
C LEU A 54 5.60 10.74 -1.10
N GLY A 55 6.84 10.43 -1.39
CA GLY A 55 7.33 10.19 -2.74
C GLY A 55 6.91 8.80 -3.26
N ARG A 56 7.83 8.16 -3.97
CA ARG A 56 7.61 6.80 -4.48
C ARG A 56 7.64 5.81 -3.32
N VAL A 57 6.66 4.91 -3.32
CA VAL A 57 6.54 3.81 -2.36
C VAL A 57 6.79 2.48 -3.07
N HIS A 58 7.44 1.58 -2.38
CA HIS A 58 7.75 0.22 -2.82
C HIS A 58 7.02 -0.79 -1.95
N PHE A 59 6.59 -1.87 -2.59
CA PHE A 59 6.01 -3.04 -1.96
C PHE A 59 6.94 -4.21 -2.23
N ASP A 60 7.60 -4.70 -1.21
CA ASP A 60 8.51 -5.84 -1.27
C ASP A 60 7.84 -7.04 -0.60
N LEU A 61 7.62 -8.08 -1.36
CA LEU A 61 6.91 -9.29 -0.95
C LEU A 61 7.57 -10.54 -1.52
N ASP A 62 7.42 -11.65 -0.80
CA ASP A 62 7.83 -12.98 -1.25
C ASP A 62 6.83 -13.51 -2.31
N THR A 63 7.18 -14.61 -2.97
CA THR A 63 6.27 -15.38 -3.84
C THR A 63 5.05 -15.95 -3.09
N GLU A 64 5.17 -16.12 -1.78
CA GLU A 64 4.10 -16.57 -0.90
C GLU A 64 3.43 -15.35 -0.23
N TYR A 65 2.22 -15.02 -0.65
CA TYR A 65 1.48 -13.85 -0.17
C TYR A 65 1.28 -13.79 1.35
N MET A 66 1.20 -14.94 2.03
CA MET A 66 1.05 -15.01 3.49
C MET A 66 2.34 -14.75 4.27
N LYS A 67 3.48 -14.55 3.60
CA LYS A 67 4.70 -14.07 4.24
C LYS A 67 4.63 -12.55 4.46
N PRO A 68 5.45 -11.99 5.37
CA PRO A 68 5.46 -10.54 5.59
C PRO A 68 5.79 -9.75 4.33
N TRP A 69 5.09 -8.61 4.16
CA TRP A 69 5.34 -7.63 3.12
C TRP A 69 6.02 -6.42 3.73
N ARG A 70 7.04 -5.87 3.08
CA ARG A 70 7.65 -4.60 3.48
C ARG A 70 7.18 -3.48 2.55
N LEU A 71 6.68 -2.40 3.13
CA LEU A 71 6.27 -1.18 2.43
C LEU A 71 7.19 -0.04 2.89
N TYR A 72 7.88 0.57 1.95
CA TYR A 72 8.85 1.63 2.26
C TYR A 72 8.90 2.68 1.13
N ASP A 73 9.42 3.87 1.43
CA ASP A 73 9.60 4.92 0.45
C ASP A 73 11.09 5.20 0.17
N ASP A 74 11.36 5.93 -0.93
CA ASP A 74 12.73 6.30 -1.34
C ASP A 74 13.40 7.29 -0.37
N GLU A 75 12.61 8.05 0.40
CA GLU A 75 13.10 9.10 1.29
C GLU A 75 13.37 8.62 2.73
N GLY A 76 13.06 7.36 3.03
CA GLY A 76 13.22 6.77 4.37
C GLY A 76 12.21 7.30 5.39
N ARG A 77 11.10 7.87 4.93
CA ARG A 77 10.01 8.40 5.76
C ARG A 77 8.98 7.35 6.12
N LEU A 78 8.93 6.25 5.37
CA LEU A 78 8.04 5.13 5.61
C LEU A 78 8.85 3.84 5.62
N ASP A 79 8.65 3.01 6.63
CA ASP A 79 9.15 1.63 6.67
C ASP A 79 8.21 0.80 7.54
N LEU A 80 7.26 0.14 6.90
CA LEU A 80 6.23 -0.68 7.52
C LEU A 80 6.36 -2.13 7.07
N THR A 81 6.12 -3.04 7.99
CA THR A 81 5.97 -4.46 7.71
C THR A 81 4.53 -4.88 7.99
N LEU A 82 3.86 -5.40 6.97
CA LEU A 82 2.59 -6.11 7.11
C LEU A 82 2.88 -7.56 7.47
N THR A 83 2.29 -8.02 8.56
CA THR A 83 2.20 -9.44 8.91
C THR A 83 0.80 -9.94 8.55
N PRO A 84 0.64 -10.68 7.42
CA PRO A 84 -0.67 -11.10 6.96
C PRO A 84 -1.31 -12.14 7.90
N CYS A 85 -2.61 -12.02 8.10
CA CYS A 85 -3.42 -13.02 8.79
C CYS A 85 -4.53 -13.61 7.91
N TYR A 86 -4.89 -12.92 6.82
CA TYR A 86 -5.94 -13.37 5.91
C TYR A 86 -5.70 -12.86 4.49
N ASP A 87 -5.80 -13.77 3.50
CA ASP A 87 -5.78 -13.46 2.06
C ASP A 87 -7.20 -13.53 1.49
N ARG A 88 -7.73 -12.39 1.08
CA ARG A 88 -8.95 -12.31 0.28
C ARG A 88 -8.58 -12.35 -1.20
N THR A 89 -8.53 -13.54 -1.77
CA THR A 89 -8.25 -13.71 -3.20
C THR A 89 -9.52 -13.57 -4.03
N THR A 90 -9.47 -12.79 -5.07
CA THR A 90 -10.51 -12.71 -6.10
C THR A 90 -9.89 -12.99 -7.46
N ARG A 91 -10.44 -13.95 -8.18
CA ARG A 91 -10.02 -14.26 -9.54
C ARG A 91 -11.21 -14.35 -10.48
N MET A 92 -11.12 -13.67 -11.61
CA MET A 92 -12.08 -13.76 -12.70
C MET A 92 -11.34 -14.11 -13.99
N LYS A 93 -11.71 -15.25 -14.60
CA LYS A 93 -11.15 -15.69 -15.87
C LYS A 93 -12.26 -15.99 -16.85
N VAL A 94 -12.36 -15.20 -17.92
CA VAL A 94 -13.35 -15.38 -18.98
C VAL A 94 -12.69 -15.10 -20.34
N LEU A 95 -12.62 -16.11 -21.19
CA LEU A 95 -11.96 -16.05 -22.50
C LEU A 95 -10.49 -15.55 -22.35
N PHE A 96 -10.21 -14.32 -22.79
CA PHE A 96 -8.89 -13.68 -22.73
C PHE A 96 -8.76 -12.69 -21.58
N VAL A 97 -9.79 -12.53 -20.75
CA VAL A 97 -9.73 -11.71 -19.54
C VAL A 97 -9.30 -12.60 -18.36
N ASP A 98 -8.19 -12.27 -17.71
CA ASP A 98 -7.72 -12.95 -16.49
C ASP A 98 -7.32 -11.88 -15.47
N ASN A 99 -8.18 -11.67 -14.49
CA ASN A 99 -7.97 -10.72 -13.40
C ASN A 99 -7.77 -11.48 -12.09
N CYS A 100 -6.69 -11.18 -11.40
CA CYS A 100 -6.36 -11.76 -10.10
C CYS A 100 -6.01 -10.64 -9.12
N CYS A 101 -6.61 -10.67 -7.96
CA CYS A 101 -6.36 -9.72 -6.89
C CYS A 101 -6.20 -10.47 -5.57
N HIS A 102 -5.09 -10.24 -4.89
CA HIS A 102 -4.81 -10.66 -3.54
C HIS A 102 -4.90 -9.46 -2.60
N GLN A 103 -5.81 -9.50 -1.66
CA GLN A 103 -5.99 -8.47 -0.63
C GLN A 103 -5.59 -9.06 0.71
N MET A 104 -4.40 -8.70 1.18
CA MET A 104 -3.79 -9.23 2.40
C MET A 104 -4.17 -8.37 3.58
N PHE A 105 -4.98 -8.90 4.49
CA PHE A 105 -5.33 -8.25 5.75
C PHE A 105 -4.36 -8.69 6.84
N GLY A 106 -3.99 -7.76 7.72
CA GLY A 106 -3.09 -8.05 8.83
C GLY A 106 -2.64 -6.83 9.61
N GLY A 107 -1.71 -7.04 10.52
CA GLY A 107 -1.11 -6.00 11.34
C GLY A 107 0.10 -5.35 10.67
N PHE A 108 0.10 -4.03 10.64
CA PHE A 108 1.24 -3.23 10.18
C PHE A 108 2.04 -2.75 11.39
N SER A 109 3.34 -2.99 11.36
CA SER A 109 4.28 -2.49 12.38
C SER A 109 5.49 -1.85 11.70
N GLY A 110 6.07 -0.83 12.36
CA GLY A 110 7.22 -0.12 11.85
C GLY A 110 7.19 1.36 12.19
N ARG A 111 7.66 2.22 11.27
CA ARG A 111 7.76 3.65 11.51
C ARG A 111 7.26 4.49 10.34
N ALA A 112 6.79 5.68 10.67
CA ALA A 112 6.50 6.74 9.72
C ALA A 112 7.07 8.08 10.22
N VAL A 113 7.56 8.92 9.30
CA VAL A 113 8.15 10.23 9.61
C VAL A 113 7.32 11.32 8.95
N LEU A 114 6.83 12.25 9.76
CA LEU A 114 6.02 13.38 9.32
C LEU A 114 6.90 14.48 8.70
N ASP A 115 6.27 15.49 8.07
CA ASP A 115 6.99 16.58 7.41
C ASP A 115 7.84 17.43 8.36
N ASP A 116 7.50 17.46 9.63
CA ASP A 116 8.25 18.18 10.67
C ASP A 116 9.36 17.33 11.32
N GLY A 117 9.57 16.11 10.82
CA GLY A 117 10.56 15.16 11.34
C GLY A 117 10.07 14.31 12.54
N THR A 118 8.83 14.48 12.98
CA THR A 118 8.26 13.63 14.03
C THR A 118 8.23 12.17 13.57
N VAL A 119 8.79 11.29 14.38
CA VAL A 119 8.80 9.84 14.12
C VAL A 119 7.66 9.19 14.88
N LEU A 120 6.77 8.53 14.16
CA LEU A 120 5.68 7.74 14.70
C LEU A 120 6.08 6.26 14.69
N GLN A 121 5.90 5.59 15.82
CA GLN A 121 6.01 4.13 15.91
C GLN A 121 4.62 3.54 15.73
N ILE A 122 4.50 2.67 14.74
CA ILE A 122 3.27 1.95 14.42
C ILE A 122 3.42 0.54 14.97
N ASP A 123 2.44 0.07 15.72
CA ASP A 123 2.42 -1.25 16.32
C ASP A 123 1.07 -1.91 16.08
N ASP A 124 1.10 -3.00 15.32
CA ASP A 124 -0.06 -3.86 14.98
C ASP A 124 -1.31 -3.11 14.48
N LEU A 125 -1.10 -2.05 13.67
CA LEU A 125 -2.21 -1.34 13.04
C LEU A 125 -2.90 -2.23 12.02
N GLN A 126 -4.17 -2.57 12.26
CA GLN A 126 -4.94 -3.46 11.39
C GLN A 126 -5.35 -2.75 10.10
N ALA A 127 -4.89 -3.28 8.98
CA ALA A 127 -5.11 -2.70 7.65
C ALA A 127 -4.97 -3.77 6.55
N PHE A 128 -4.88 -3.35 5.30
CA PHE A 128 -4.65 -4.27 4.19
C PHE A 128 -3.61 -3.75 3.21
N ALA A 129 -3.01 -4.67 2.45
CA ALA A 129 -2.27 -4.40 1.22
C ALA A 129 -2.80 -5.28 0.09
N GLU A 130 -2.84 -4.76 -1.10
CA GLU A 130 -3.38 -5.39 -2.30
C GLU A 130 -2.30 -5.51 -3.38
N HIS A 131 -2.28 -6.66 -4.04
CA HIS A 131 -1.61 -6.86 -5.31
C HIS A 131 -2.64 -7.32 -6.34
N ALA A 132 -2.79 -6.57 -7.40
CA ALA A 132 -3.74 -6.88 -8.47
C ALA A 132 -3.05 -6.93 -9.82
N VAL A 133 -3.39 -7.98 -10.58
CA VAL A 133 -2.96 -8.19 -11.96
C VAL A 133 -4.19 -8.35 -12.83
N ASN A 134 -4.33 -7.49 -13.81
CA ASN A 134 -5.43 -7.51 -14.76
C ASN A 134 -4.91 -7.63 -16.19
N ASN A 135 -5.41 -8.65 -16.89
CA ASN A 135 -5.16 -8.89 -18.30
C ASN A 135 -6.50 -8.88 -19.04
N TRP A 136 -6.65 -8.01 -20.07
CA TRP A 136 -7.83 -7.91 -20.95
C TRP A 136 -7.46 -7.47 -22.36
#